data_4fa488701efdfd66a81b4ace3cedfb0f
#
_entry.id   4fa488701efdfd66a81b4ace3cedfb0f
#
_cell.length_a   1.000
_cell.length_b   1.000
_cell.length_c   1.000
_cell.angle_alpha   90.00
_cell.angle_beta   90.00
_cell.angle_gamma   90.00
#
_symmetry.space_group_name_H-M   'P 1'
#
loop_
_entity.id
_entity.type
_entity.pdbx_description
1 polymer ?
#
loop_
_entity_poly.entity_id
_entity_poly.type
_entity_poly.pdbx_seq_one_letter_code
_entity_poly.pdbx_strand_id
1 'polypeptide(L)'
;MFFAGLIERLGIAAEVNAKATIIPQGFTAELAARGEVALAVQQVSELMAVPGVEVVGALPAEINTCATFSAALFRDAGDPARGFLDWLVAALTPAVLRGGGLEPA
;
A
#
# COMPACT_ATOMS: atom_id res chain seq x y z
N MET A 1 0.27 13.59 -1.51
CA MET A 1 1.08 12.37 -1.34
C MET A 1 1.46 12.26 0.13
N PHE A 2 1.06 11.17 0.79
CA PHE A 2 1.15 11.00 2.25
C PHE A 2 2.57 11.18 2.81
N PHE A 3 3.56 10.44 2.29
CA PHE A 3 4.92 10.44 2.84
C PHE A 3 5.60 11.82 2.77
N ALA A 4 5.43 12.55 1.67
CA ALA A 4 5.97 13.90 1.55
C ALA A 4 5.40 14.84 2.65
N GLY A 5 4.09 14.81 2.86
CA GLY A 5 3.47 15.59 3.94
C GLY A 5 3.90 15.14 5.35
N LEU A 6 4.21 13.85 5.52
CA LEU A 6 4.71 13.33 6.80
C LEU A 6 6.10 13.88 7.12
N ILE A 7 7.05 13.79 6.20
CA ILE A 7 8.43 14.27 6.43
C ILE A 7 8.49 15.79 6.61
N GLU A 8 7.58 16.54 5.98
CA GLU A 8 7.41 17.99 6.24
C GLU A 8 6.97 18.24 7.68
N ARG A 9 5.92 17.56 8.16
CA ARG A 9 5.44 17.70 9.55
C ARG A 9 6.49 17.30 10.59
N LEU A 10 7.35 16.35 10.26
CA LEU A 10 8.45 15.91 11.13
C LEU A 10 9.68 16.82 11.04
N GLY A 11 9.70 17.80 10.13
CA GLY A 11 10.81 18.73 9.95
C GLY A 11 12.07 18.09 9.35
N ILE A 12 11.95 16.93 8.70
CA ILE A 12 13.07 16.17 8.13
C ILE A 12 13.05 16.12 6.60
N ALA A 13 12.18 16.88 5.97
CA ALA A 13 11.98 16.85 4.52
C ALA A 13 13.26 17.15 3.73
N ALA A 14 14.04 18.15 4.14
CA ALA A 14 15.27 18.53 3.46
C ALA A 14 16.29 17.36 3.47
N GLU A 15 16.47 16.72 4.63
CA GLU A 15 17.41 15.62 4.79
C GLU A 15 16.96 14.36 4.02
N VAL A 16 15.69 14.02 4.10
CA VAL A 16 15.14 12.84 3.41
C VAL A 16 15.17 13.05 1.90
N ASN A 17 14.70 14.20 1.40
CA ASN A 17 14.66 14.48 -0.04
C ASN A 17 16.06 14.52 -0.68
N ALA A 18 17.09 14.91 0.08
CA ALA A 18 18.46 14.89 -0.42
C ALA A 18 18.99 13.47 -0.70
N LYS A 19 18.37 12.44 -0.12
CA LYS A 19 18.77 11.02 -0.24
C LYS A 19 17.73 10.16 -0.97
N ALA A 20 16.51 10.68 -1.17
CA ALA A 20 15.39 9.91 -1.69
C ALA A 20 15.50 9.69 -3.19
N THR A 21 15.21 8.45 -3.61
CA THR A 21 14.91 8.11 -4.99
C THR A 21 13.40 8.03 -5.14
N ILE A 22 12.81 8.90 -5.94
CA ILE A 22 11.37 8.94 -6.20
C ILE A 22 11.09 8.27 -7.53
N ILE A 23 10.22 7.26 -7.54
CA ILE A 23 9.76 6.61 -8.76
C ILE A 23 8.33 7.03 -9.07
N PRO A 24 8.00 7.30 -10.35
CA PRO A 24 6.67 7.77 -10.74
C PRO A 24 5.60 6.68 -10.71
N GLN A 25 6.01 5.42 -10.83
CA GLN A 25 5.15 4.24 -10.85
C GLN A 25 5.92 2.97 -10.50
N GLY A 26 5.20 1.89 -10.18
CA GLY A 26 5.78 0.60 -9.81
C GLY A 26 5.98 0.47 -8.30
N PHE A 27 6.72 -0.55 -7.91
CA PHE A 27 6.95 -0.89 -6.51
C PHE A 27 8.32 -0.40 -6.03
N THR A 28 8.34 0.47 -5.04
CA THR A 28 9.59 0.96 -4.43
C THR A 28 10.43 -0.18 -3.85
N ALA A 29 9.78 -1.24 -3.39
CA ALA A 29 10.44 -2.44 -2.88
C ALA A 29 11.34 -3.13 -3.91
N GLU A 30 11.12 -2.97 -5.21
CA GLU A 30 11.98 -3.52 -6.26
C GLU A 30 13.39 -2.93 -6.21
N LEU A 31 13.51 -1.64 -5.89
CA LEU A 31 14.82 -0.99 -5.72
C LEU A 31 15.55 -1.54 -4.49
N ALA A 32 14.80 -1.79 -3.40
CA ALA A 32 15.36 -2.42 -2.20
C ALA A 32 15.82 -3.86 -2.47
N ALA A 33 14.99 -4.66 -3.17
CA ALA A 33 15.33 -6.03 -3.55
C ALA A 33 16.60 -6.12 -4.42
N ARG A 34 16.87 -5.11 -5.25
CA ARG A 34 18.09 -5.01 -6.06
C ARG A 34 19.26 -4.39 -5.32
N GLY A 35 19.08 -3.95 -4.07
CA GLY A 35 20.12 -3.29 -3.28
C GLY A 35 20.46 -1.86 -3.70
N GLU A 36 19.60 -1.23 -4.51
CA GLU A 36 19.77 0.16 -4.97
C GLU A 36 19.43 1.18 -3.88
N VAL A 37 18.54 0.81 -2.96
CA VAL A 37 18.17 1.62 -1.78
C VAL A 37 18.14 0.73 -0.54
N ALA A 38 18.45 1.31 0.62
CA ALA A 38 18.44 0.58 1.89
C ALA A 38 17.04 0.43 2.49
N LEU A 39 16.10 1.32 2.15
CA LEU A 39 14.74 1.37 2.69
C LEU A 39 13.74 1.77 1.60
N ALA A 40 12.64 1.08 1.53
CA ALA A 40 11.50 1.42 0.69
C ALA A 40 10.28 1.79 1.54
N VAL A 41 9.54 2.81 1.14
CA VAL A 41 8.31 3.25 1.80
C VAL A 41 7.17 3.24 0.81
N GLN A 42 6.17 2.41 1.08
CA GLN A 42 4.97 2.24 0.24
C GLN A 42 3.86 1.58 1.08
N GLN A 43 2.70 1.33 0.50
CA GLN A 43 1.66 0.55 1.19
C GLN A 43 2.16 -0.86 1.48
N VAL A 44 1.79 -1.42 2.63
CA VAL A 44 2.25 -2.77 3.05
C VAL A 44 1.94 -3.83 2.01
N SER A 45 0.73 -3.79 1.43
CA SER A 45 0.32 -4.73 0.38
C SER A 45 1.20 -4.66 -0.89
N GLU A 46 1.71 -3.49 -1.22
CA GLU A 46 2.60 -3.29 -2.37
C GLU A 46 4.03 -3.76 -2.06
N LEU A 47 4.49 -3.53 -0.83
CA LEU A 47 5.80 -4.05 -0.38
C LEU A 47 5.80 -5.58 -0.35
N MET A 48 4.73 -6.20 0.16
CA MET A 48 4.59 -7.66 0.23
C MET A 48 4.49 -8.34 -1.15
N ALA A 49 4.13 -7.60 -2.20
CA ALA A 49 4.07 -8.12 -3.56
C ALA A 49 5.46 -8.37 -4.17
N VAL A 50 6.52 -7.84 -3.58
CA VAL A 50 7.89 -7.94 -4.12
C VAL A 50 8.69 -8.97 -3.31
N PRO A 51 9.16 -10.05 -3.93
CA PRO A 51 10.02 -11.01 -3.24
C PRO A 51 11.41 -10.42 -2.97
N GLY A 52 12.09 -10.91 -1.93
CA GLY A 52 13.47 -10.52 -1.61
C GLY A 52 13.57 -9.27 -0.71
N VAL A 53 12.46 -8.78 -0.18
CA VAL A 53 12.44 -7.71 0.83
C VAL A 53 11.83 -8.21 2.13
N GLU A 54 12.24 -7.61 3.23
CA GLU A 54 11.61 -7.80 4.54
C GLU A 54 10.75 -6.58 4.87
N VAL A 55 9.48 -6.80 5.18
CA VAL A 55 8.58 -5.75 5.65
C VAL A 55 8.77 -5.60 7.15
N VAL A 56 9.48 -4.55 7.57
CA VAL A 56 9.79 -4.29 8.98
C VAL A 56 8.57 -3.85 9.80
N GLY A 57 7.50 -3.40 9.16
CA GLY A 57 6.24 -3.05 9.80
C GLY A 57 5.57 -1.80 9.23
N ALA A 58 4.41 -1.49 9.78
CA ALA A 58 3.71 -0.23 9.53
C ALA A 58 4.35 0.92 10.31
N LEU A 59 4.09 2.15 9.87
CA LEU A 59 4.44 3.34 10.64
C LEU A 59 3.69 3.34 11.99
N PRO A 60 4.25 3.96 13.05
CA PRO A 60 3.54 4.15 14.31
C PRO A 60 2.16 4.77 14.11
N ALA A 61 1.19 4.34 14.92
CA ALA A 61 -0.22 4.71 14.74
C ALA A 61 -0.46 6.23 14.70
N GLU A 62 0.35 6.99 15.44
CA GLU A 62 0.25 8.45 15.55
C GLU A 62 0.59 9.18 14.25
N ILE A 63 1.34 8.54 13.37
CA ILE A 63 1.80 9.12 12.10
C ILE A 63 1.37 8.29 10.88
N ASN A 64 0.75 7.15 11.10
CA ASN A 64 0.25 6.29 10.03
C ASN A 64 -1.05 6.84 9.43
N THR A 65 -1.33 6.40 8.22
CA THR A 65 -2.61 6.62 7.53
C THR A 65 -2.98 5.33 6.80
N CYS A 66 -4.24 4.94 6.94
CA CYS A 66 -4.80 3.81 6.21
C CYS A 66 -5.60 4.32 5.01
N ALA A 67 -5.35 3.74 3.84
CA ALA A 67 -6.19 3.92 2.66
C ALA A 67 -7.29 2.85 2.66
N THR A 68 -8.54 3.27 2.54
CA THR A 68 -9.67 2.35 2.42
C THR A 68 -9.94 2.05 0.96
N PHE A 69 -9.91 0.78 0.59
CA PHE A 69 -10.31 0.32 -0.72
C PHE A 69 -11.79 -0.02 -0.72
N SER A 70 -12.51 0.43 -1.73
CA SER A 70 -13.94 0.19 -1.89
C SER A 70 -14.24 -0.23 -3.32
N ALA A 71 -15.22 -1.11 -3.48
CA ALA A 71 -15.79 -1.45 -4.76
C ALA A 71 -17.22 -0.91 -4.86
N ALA A 72 -17.63 -0.50 -6.06
CA ALA A 72 -18.98 -0.03 -6.32
C ALA A 72 -19.47 -0.54 -7.68
N LEU A 73 -20.78 -0.72 -7.80
CA LEU A 73 -21.44 -1.00 -9.06
C LEU A 73 -22.07 0.26 -9.63
N PHE A 74 -21.99 0.42 -10.95
CA PHE A 74 -22.81 1.40 -11.63
C PHE A 74 -24.29 1.09 -11.45
N ARG A 75 -25.15 2.12 -11.51
CA ARG A 75 -26.59 1.98 -11.33
C ARG A 75 -27.19 0.94 -12.27
N ASP A 76 -26.72 0.91 -13.52
CA ASP A 76 -27.20 0.02 -14.58
C ASP A 76 -26.32 -1.22 -14.77
N ALA A 77 -25.56 -1.60 -13.74
CA ALA A 77 -24.74 -2.80 -13.79
C ALA A 77 -25.64 -4.05 -13.88
N GLY A 78 -25.37 -4.88 -14.86
CA GLY A 78 -26.09 -6.15 -15.07
C GLY A 78 -25.76 -7.22 -14.02
N ASP A 79 -26.55 -8.29 -14.02
CA ASP A 79 -26.42 -9.41 -13.09
C ASP A 79 -25.03 -10.03 -13.00
N PRO A 80 -24.25 -10.17 -14.11
CA PRO A 80 -22.88 -10.69 -14.02
C PRO A 80 -21.97 -9.83 -13.14
N ALA A 81 -22.08 -8.51 -13.22
CA ALA A 81 -21.27 -7.60 -12.40
C ALA A 81 -21.67 -7.67 -10.91
N ARG A 82 -22.97 -7.81 -10.64
CA ARG A 82 -23.49 -8.02 -9.27
C ARG A 82 -22.97 -9.34 -8.70
N GLY A 83 -23.12 -10.43 -9.45
CA GLY A 83 -22.63 -11.73 -9.05
C GLY A 83 -21.13 -11.76 -8.80
N PHE A 84 -20.34 -11.05 -9.61
CA PHE A 84 -18.90 -10.91 -9.37
C PHE A 84 -18.61 -10.15 -8.07
N LEU A 85 -19.31 -9.05 -7.79
CA LEU A 85 -19.10 -8.30 -6.55
C LEU A 85 -19.46 -9.14 -5.31
N ASP A 86 -20.58 -9.86 -5.36
CA ASP A 86 -21.00 -10.74 -4.27
C ASP A 86 -19.97 -11.86 -4.02
N TRP A 87 -19.48 -12.45 -5.09
CA TRP A 87 -18.40 -13.43 -4.99
C TRP A 87 -17.12 -12.82 -4.42
N LEU A 88 -16.72 -11.63 -4.88
CA LEU A 88 -15.53 -10.93 -4.40
C LEU A 88 -15.63 -10.66 -2.90
N VAL A 89 -16.75 -10.13 -2.43
CA VAL A 89 -16.99 -9.86 -1.01
C VAL A 89 -16.90 -11.15 -0.18
N ALA A 90 -17.48 -12.25 -0.68
CA ALA A 90 -17.43 -13.54 0.00
C ALA A 90 -16.00 -14.14 0.01
N ALA A 91 -15.22 -13.94 -1.06
CA ALA A 91 -13.86 -14.45 -1.19
C ALA A 91 -12.83 -13.68 -0.36
N LEU A 92 -13.05 -12.37 -0.12
CA LEU A 92 -12.16 -11.50 0.64
C LEU A 92 -12.35 -11.70 2.16
N THR A 93 -12.05 -12.90 2.62
CA THR A 93 -12.08 -13.20 4.06
C THR A 93 -10.97 -12.42 4.80
N PRO A 94 -11.09 -12.20 6.12
CA PRO A 94 -10.04 -11.58 6.91
C PRO A 94 -8.66 -12.23 6.74
N ALA A 95 -8.61 -13.56 6.57
CA ALA A 95 -7.36 -14.28 6.35
C ALA A 95 -6.73 -13.95 4.99
N VAL A 96 -7.55 -13.89 3.94
CA VAL A 96 -7.10 -13.51 2.59
C VAL A 96 -6.60 -12.07 2.57
N LEU A 97 -7.33 -11.14 3.18
CA LEU A 97 -6.93 -9.74 3.27
C LEU A 97 -5.59 -9.58 3.99
N ARG A 98 -5.44 -10.17 5.19
CA ARG A 98 -4.18 -10.10 5.95
C ARG A 98 -3.02 -10.77 5.23
N GLY A 99 -3.28 -11.87 4.54
CA GLY A 99 -2.28 -12.52 3.69
C GLY A 99 -1.77 -11.64 2.55
N GLY A 100 -2.56 -10.67 2.11
CA GLY A 100 -2.18 -9.64 1.12
C GLY A 100 -1.74 -8.30 1.73
N GLY A 101 -1.51 -8.23 3.04
CA GLY A 101 -1.08 -6.98 3.70
C GLY A 101 -2.19 -5.94 3.88
N LEU A 102 -3.45 -6.38 3.89
CA LEU A 102 -4.63 -5.55 4.10
C LEU A 102 -5.33 -5.93 5.40
N GLU A 103 -6.04 -4.98 6.01
CA GLU A 103 -6.90 -5.25 7.15
C GLU A 103 -8.38 -5.13 6.74
N PRO A 104 -9.26 -5.96 7.31
CA PRO A 104 -10.70 -5.76 7.15
C PRO A 104 -11.12 -4.39 7.68
N ALA A 105 -12.04 -3.71 6.97
CA ALA A 105 -12.63 -2.45 7.41
C ALA A 105 -13.64 -2.66 8.55
#